data_c9ac0ccc99cc1dfe7aa9c18c9eb48011
#
_entry.id   c9ac0ccc99cc1dfe7aa9c18c9eb48011
#
_cell.length_a   1.000
_cell.length_b   1.000
_cell.length_c   1.000
_cell.angle_alpha   90.00
_cell.angle_beta   90.00
_cell.angle_gamma   90.00
#
_symmetry.space_group_name_H-M   'P 1'
#
loop_
_entity.id
_entity.type
_entity.pdbx_description
1 polymer ?
#
loop_
_entity_poly.entity_id
_entity_poly.type
_entity_poly.pdbx_seq_one_letter_code
_entity_poly.pdbx_strand_id
1 'polypeptide(L)'
;MKIIDKIKKIEKYICENFEEWDLENPVEEEYLDDYHEISGASEKDILSFEKKFGITLPNDVKEIYKYKNGSKYLSIFPCIIDEREMPFCLMSLQDIENTKEYSQNKDALLTEFTQYFSSDEIDKMRDSRVKPYLFNKKWIPFAEYCDSCFLMFDFDPDNGGKKGQIICYIHDPDEIVYVAKGITEFIDEIMSEIN
;
A
#
# COMPACT_ATOMS: atom_id res chain seq x y z
N MET A 1 -15.97 -10.79 -9.96
CA MET A 1 -15.56 -9.67 -10.84
C MET A 1 -14.03 -9.67 -10.90
N LYS A 2 -13.42 -9.39 -12.05
CA LYS A 2 -11.95 -9.30 -12.15
C LYS A 2 -11.45 -8.07 -11.40
N ILE A 3 -10.20 -8.10 -10.92
CA ILE A 3 -9.62 -7.00 -10.15
C ILE A 3 -9.66 -5.67 -10.91
N ILE A 4 -9.36 -5.69 -12.21
CA ILE A 4 -9.38 -4.48 -13.05
C ILE A 4 -10.78 -3.90 -13.21
N ASP A 5 -11.82 -4.73 -13.24
CA ASP A 5 -13.19 -4.24 -13.29
C ASP A 5 -13.58 -3.48 -12.00
N LYS A 6 -13.02 -3.91 -10.85
CA LYS A 6 -13.19 -3.22 -9.56
C LYS A 6 -12.44 -1.89 -9.56
N ILE A 7 -11.17 -1.88 -9.97
CA ILE A 7 -10.39 -0.64 -10.09
C ILE A 7 -11.11 0.39 -10.96
N LYS A 8 -11.61 -0.01 -12.14
CA LYS A 8 -12.37 0.88 -13.03
C LYS A 8 -13.65 1.44 -12.40
N LYS A 9 -14.28 0.71 -11.47
CA LYS A 9 -15.43 1.24 -10.73
C LYS A 9 -15.02 2.28 -9.71
N ILE A 10 -13.88 2.06 -9.02
CA ILE A 10 -13.30 3.04 -8.10
C ILE A 10 -12.94 4.31 -8.88
N GLU A 11 -12.23 4.18 -10.01
CA GLU A 11 -11.90 5.31 -10.88
C GLU A 11 -13.14 6.10 -11.31
N LYS A 12 -14.18 5.38 -11.75
CA LYS A 12 -15.44 6.02 -12.13
C LYS A 12 -16.06 6.79 -10.97
N TYR A 13 -16.09 6.19 -9.78
CA TYR A 13 -16.62 6.82 -8.59
C TYR A 13 -15.83 8.10 -8.25
N ILE A 14 -14.49 8.05 -8.31
CA ILE A 14 -13.63 9.22 -8.08
C ILE A 14 -13.94 10.33 -9.11
N CYS A 15 -14.00 10.00 -10.40
CA CYS A 15 -14.32 10.98 -11.45
C CYS A 15 -15.70 11.62 -11.28
N GLU A 16 -16.67 10.90 -10.72
CA GLU A 16 -18.03 11.41 -10.49
C GLU A 16 -18.15 12.21 -9.18
N ASN A 17 -17.20 12.05 -8.25
CA ASN A 17 -17.23 12.64 -6.90
C ASN A 17 -15.90 13.30 -6.51
N PHE A 18 -15.10 13.75 -7.46
CA PHE A 18 -13.73 14.18 -7.18
C PHE A 18 -13.63 15.37 -6.21
N GLU A 19 -14.62 16.27 -6.17
CA GLU A 19 -14.66 17.40 -5.24
C GLU A 19 -14.83 16.96 -3.77
N GLU A 20 -15.37 15.77 -3.54
CA GLU A 20 -15.68 15.22 -2.22
C GLU A 20 -14.78 14.01 -1.86
N TRP A 21 -13.95 13.56 -2.81
CA TRP A 21 -13.19 12.31 -2.68
C TRP A 21 -12.09 12.35 -1.63
N ASP A 22 -11.38 13.45 -1.54
CA ASP A 22 -10.31 13.67 -0.58
C ASP A 22 -10.40 15.12 -0.07
N LEU A 23 -11.05 15.31 1.07
CA LEU A 23 -11.30 16.64 1.63
C LEU A 23 -10.03 17.28 2.20
N GLU A 24 -9.04 16.48 2.60
CA GLU A 24 -7.77 16.99 3.13
C GLU A 24 -6.79 17.35 2.00
N ASN A 25 -6.86 16.61 0.89
CA ASN A 25 -6.08 16.87 -0.32
C ASN A 25 -7.01 16.89 -1.54
N PRO A 26 -7.70 18.00 -1.81
CA PRO A 26 -8.67 18.09 -2.90
C PRO A 26 -8.09 17.66 -4.23
N VAL A 27 -8.80 16.78 -4.93
CA VAL A 27 -8.39 16.31 -6.27
C VAL A 27 -8.58 17.43 -7.27
N GLU A 28 -7.53 17.82 -7.98
CA GLU A 28 -7.58 18.77 -9.07
C GLU A 28 -7.85 18.04 -10.42
N GLU A 29 -8.51 18.72 -11.38
CA GLU A 29 -8.73 18.13 -12.71
C GLU A 29 -7.41 17.66 -13.37
N GLU A 30 -6.31 18.37 -13.12
CA GLU A 30 -4.97 18.02 -13.60
C GLU A 30 -4.51 16.64 -13.09
N TYR A 31 -4.89 16.23 -11.87
CA TYR A 31 -4.54 14.91 -11.33
C TYR A 31 -5.28 13.78 -12.05
N LEU A 32 -6.53 14.02 -12.45
CA LEU A 32 -7.31 13.08 -13.25
C LEU A 32 -6.72 12.95 -14.65
N ASP A 33 -6.37 14.07 -15.30
CA ASP A 33 -5.74 14.08 -16.62
C ASP A 33 -4.39 13.34 -16.58
N ASP A 34 -3.55 13.66 -15.62
CA ASP A 34 -2.28 12.99 -15.37
C ASP A 34 -2.46 11.49 -15.17
N TYR A 35 -3.43 11.08 -14.35
CA TYR A 35 -3.73 9.68 -14.13
C TYR A 35 -4.18 8.97 -15.41
N HIS A 36 -5.00 9.61 -16.24
CA HIS A 36 -5.45 9.02 -17.51
C HIS A 36 -4.29 8.74 -18.47
N GLU A 37 -3.25 9.55 -18.45
CA GLU A 37 -2.05 9.38 -19.29
C GLU A 37 -1.12 8.27 -18.83
N ILE A 38 -1.22 7.80 -17.56
CA ILE A 38 -0.35 6.75 -17.04
C ILE A 38 -0.59 5.45 -17.80
N SER A 39 0.47 4.90 -18.35
CA SER A 39 0.49 3.57 -18.96
C SER A 39 0.79 2.48 -17.92
N GLY A 40 0.38 1.24 -18.21
CA GLY A 40 0.76 0.09 -17.40
C GLY A 40 2.24 -0.28 -17.55
N ALA A 41 2.77 -0.97 -16.53
CA ALA A 41 4.10 -1.57 -16.58
C ALA A 41 4.15 -2.74 -17.56
N SER A 42 5.27 -2.90 -18.25
CA SER A 42 5.48 -4.08 -19.09
C SER A 42 5.73 -5.35 -18.27
N GLU A 43 5.48 -6.51 -18.85
CA GLU A 43 5.82 -7.80 -18.22
C GLU A 43 7.30 -7.86 -17.82
N LYS A 44 8.18 -7.30 -18.65
CA LYS A 44 9.62 -7.24 -18.39
C LYS A 44 9.93 -6.41 -17.15
N ASP A 45 9.26 -5.27 -16.97
CA ASP A 45 9.48 -4.39 -15.79
C ASP A 45 9.02 -5.09 -14.51
N ILE A 46 7.85 -5.74 -14.55
CA ILE A 46 7.32 -6.53 -13.42
C ILE A 46 8.28 -7.67 -13.06
N LEU A 47 8.77 -8.43 -14.03
CA LEU A 47 9.74 -9.52 -13.79
C LEU A 47 11.07 -9.01 -13.25
N SER A 48 11.54 -7.85 -13.73
CA SER A 48 12.76 -7.20 -13.23
C SER A 48 12.61 -6.78 -11.78
N PHE A 49 11.47 -6.17 -11.43
CA PHE A 49 11.10 -5.78 -10.08
C PHE A 49 11.04 -6.99 -9.13
N GLU A 50 10.33 -8.07 -9.52
CA GLU A 50 10.27 -9.30 -8.74
C GLU A 50 11.66 -9.88 -8.47
N LYS A 51 12.52 -9.89 -9.49
CA LYS A 51 13.90 -10.36 -9.38
C LYS A 51 14.74 -9.47 -8.44
N LYS A 52 14.59 -8.14 -8.53
CA LYS A 52 15.33 -7.18 -7.69
C LYS A 52 15.06 -7.40 -6.20
N PHE A 53 13.80 -7.61 -5.84
CA PHE A 53 13.40 -7.80 -4.44
C PHE A 53 13.34 -9.26 -3.98
N GLY A 54 13.53 -10.22 -4.90
CA GLY A 54 13.46 -11.67 -4.61
C GLY A 54 12.08 -12.08 -4.08
N ILE A 55 11.02 -11.56 -4.70
CA ILE A 55 9.61 -11.81 -4.38
C ILE A 55 8.86 -12.31 -5.62
N THR A 56 7.63 -12.75 -5.41
CA THR A 56 6.66 -13.00 -6.50
C THR A 56 5.38 -12.25 -6.16
N LEU A 57 5.02 -11.27 -6.97
CA LEU A 57 3.77 -10.53 -6.82
C LEU A 57 2.57 -11.44 -7.11
N PRO A 58 1.48 -11.33 -6.33
CA PRO A 58 0.21 -11.97 -6.66
C PRO A 58 -0.28 -11.58 -8.05
N ASN A 59 -0.98 -12.48 -8.74
CA ASN A 59 -1.45 -12.22 -10.11
C ASN A 59 -2.34 -10.96 -10.20
N ASP A 60 -3.23 -10.75 -9.23
CA ASP A 60 -4.10 -9.58 -9.20
C ASP A 60 -3.28 -8.27 -9.08
N VAL A 61 -2.17 -8.27 -8.32
CA VAL A 61 -1.25 -7.12 -8.23
C VAL A 61 -0.56 -6.87 -9.58
N LYS A 62 -0.11 -7.94 -10.25
CA LYS A 62 0.48 -7.81 -11.60
C LYS A 62 -0.50 -7.24 -12.61
N GLU A 63 -1.77 -7.65 -12.54
CA GLU A 63 -2.82 -7.10 -13.42
C GLU A 63 -3.05 -5.60 -13.14
N ILE A 64 -3.03 -5.17 -11.88
CA ILE A 64 -3.12 -3.74 -11.53
C ILE A 64 -1.95 -2.98 -12.16
N TYR A 65 -0.71 -3.42 -11.97
CA TYR A 65 0.46 -2.74 -12.55
C TYR A 65 0.49 -2.77 -14.09
N LYS A 66 0.01 -3.84 -14.71
CA LYS A 66 -0.16 -3.88 -16.18
C LYS A 66 -1.21 -2.90 -16.68
N TYR A 67 -2.19 -2.57 -15.86
CA TYR A 67 -3.23 -1.60 -16.19
C TYR A 67 -2.74 -0.17 -15.96
N LYS A 68 -2.19 0.13 -14.78
CA LYS A 68 -1.64 1.44 -14.39
C LYS A 68 -0.37 1.25 -13.55
N ASN A 69 0.72 1.89 -13.95
CA ASN A 69 1.98 1.86 -13.20
C ASN A 69 2.09 3.09 -12.29
N GLY A 70 1.29 3.10 -11.25
CA GLY A 70 1.17 4.22 -10.33
C GLY A 70 -0.08 5.05 -10.54
N SER A 71 -0.32 6.03 -9.68
CA SER A 71 -1.43 6.98 -9.79
C SER A 71 -1.00 8.44 -9.64
N LYS A 72 0.30 8.72 -9.54
CA LYS A 72 0.82 10.05 -9.23
C LYS A 72 0.12 10.63 -7.99
N TYR A 73 -0.49 11.80 -8.11
CA TYR A 73 -1.18 12.50 -7.03
C TYR A 73 -2.64 12.07 -6.83
N LEU A 74 -3.17 11.20 -7.69
CA LEU A 74 -4.54 10.72 -7.52
C LEU A 74 -4.61 9.60 -6.48
N SER A 75 -5.28 9.87 -5.37
CA SER A 75 -5.57 8.87 -4.31
C SER A 75 -6.63 7.89 -4.80
N ILE A 76 -6.21 6.70 -5.22
CA ILE A 76 -7.14 5.67 -5.73
C ILE A 76 -7.52 4.61 -4.69
N PHE A 77 -6.90 4.64 -3.52
CA PHE A 77 -7.16 3.70 -2.43
C PHE A 77 -7.58 4.43 -1.16
N PRO A 78 -8.85 4.81 -1.01
CA PRO A 78 -9.34 5.31 0.27
C PRO A 78 -9.38 4.16 1.27
N CYS A 79 -8.88 4.40 2.46
CA CYS A 79 -8.88 3.42 3.54
C CYS A 79 -9.30 4.09 4.83
N ILE A 80 -10.00 3.33 5.68
CA ILE A 80 -10.15 3.67 7.09
C ILE A 80 -9.22 2.74 7.86
N ILE A 81 -8.15 3.29 8.43
CA ILE A 81 -7.17 2.54 9.20
C ILE A 81 -7.15 3.11 10.61
N ASP A 82 -7.50 2.28 11.59
CA ASP A 82 -7.55 2.68 12.99
C ASP A 82 -8.41 3.95 13.22
N GLU A 83 -9.61 3.96 12.62
CA GLU A 83 -10.59 5.07 12.63
C GLU A 83 -10.13 6.36 11.91
N ARG A 84 -8.99 6.32 11.18
CA ARG A 84 -8.47 7.44 10.39
C ARG A 84 -8.75 7.21 8.91
N GLU A 85 -9.33 8.20 8.25
CA GLU A 85 -9.44 8.22 6.80
C GLU A 85 -8.07 8.51 6.19
N MET A 86 -7.58 7.61 5.35
CA MET A 86 -6.27 7.70 4.72
C MET A 86 -6.39 7.34 3.23
N PRO A 87 -6.47 8.34 2.34
CA PRO A 87 -6.51 8.11 0.91
C PRO A 87 -5.09 7.91 0.36
N PHE A 88 -4.80 6.73 -0.18
CA PHE A 88 -3.48 6.38 -0.69
C PHE A 88 -3.38 6.49 -2.21
N CYS A 89 -2.25 7.01 -2.69
CA CYS A 89 -1.83 6.98 -4.09
C CYS A 89 -1.09 5.68 -4.39
N LEU A 90 -1.40 5.04 -5.53
CA LEU A 90 -0.63 3.88 -6.01
C LEU A 90 0.78 4.33 -6.43
N MET A 91 1.80 3.74 -5.84
CA MET A 91 3.19 3.99 -6.22
C MET A 91 3.53 3.27 -7.53
N SER A 92 4.31 3.90 -8.41
CA SER A 92 4.89 3.21 -9.55
C SER A 92 5.96 2.20 -9.08
N LEU A 93 6.30 1.20 -9.91
CA LEU A 93 7.39 0.27 -9.61
C LEU A 93 8.71 1.00 -9.36
N GLN A 94 8.96 2.13 -10.06
CA GLN A 94 10.15 2.94 -9.84
C GLN A 94 10.12 3.70 -8.50
N ASP A 95 8.98 4.24 -8.10
CA ASP A 95 8.85 4.93 -6.80
C ASP A 95 9.06 3.95 -5.65
N ILE A 96 8.53 2.73 -5.77
CA ILE A 96 8.79 1.65 -4.81
C ILE A 96 10.29 1.36 -4.72
N GLU A 97 10.97 1.24 -5.85
CA GLU A 97 12.42 1.01 -5.88
C GLU A 97 13.18 2.13 -5.17
N ASN A 98 12.85 3.38 -5.45
CA ASN A 98 13.46 4.55 -4.84
C ASN A 98 13.22 4.58 -3.32
N THR A 99 11.98 4.39 -2.88
CA THR A 99 11.63 4.35 -1.45
C THR A 99 12.37 3.24 -0.72
N LYS A 100 12.45 2.05 -1.32
CA LYS A 100 13.19 0.92 -0.72
C LYS A 100 14.69 1.18 -0.64
N GLU A 101 15.28 1.85 -1.61
CA GLU A 101 16.71 2.20 -1.58
C GLU A 101 17.02 3.26 -0.52
N TYR A 102 16.12 4.20 -0.32
CA TYR A 102 16.37 5.36 0.55
C TYR A 102 16.11 5.07 2.03
N SER A 103 14.98 4.46 2.37
CA SER A 103 14.52 4.38 3.77
C SER A 103 14.30 2.97 4.30
N GLN A 104 13.96 2.00 3.44
CA GLN A 104 13.46 0.69 3.86
C GLN A 104 14.32 -0.48 3.39
N ASN A 105 15.63 -0.29 3.27
CA ASN A 105 16.56 -1.30 2.75
C ASN A 105 17.17 -2.21 3.83
N LYS A 106 16.76 -2.09 5.08
CA LYS A 106 17.26 -2.86 6.22
C LYS A 106 16.14 -3.42 7.07
N ASP A 107 16.45 -4.47 7.83
CA ASP A 107 15.57 -4.97 8.87
C ASP A 107 15.86 -4.17 10.15
N ALA A 108 14.81 -3.79 10.88
CA ALA A 108 14.89 -3.10 12.16
C ALA A 108 13.82 -3.67 13.09
N LEU A 109 14.26 -4.45 14.10
CA LEU A 109 13.35 -5.03 15.08
C LEU A 109 12.89 -3.98 16.09
N LEU A 110 11.62 -3.99 16.46
CA LEU A 110 11.09 -3.11 17.52
C LEU A 110 11.85 -3.31 18.85
N THR A 111 12.32 -4.53 19.11
CA THR A 111 13.10 -4.86 20.30
C THR A 111 14.49 -4.22 20.35
N GLU A 112 14.98 -3.69 19.24
CA GLU A 112 16.24 -2.91 19.20
C GLU A 112 16.06 -1.47 19.67
N PHE A 113 14.81 -1.00 19.80
CA PHE A 113 14.45 0.35 20.22
C PHE A 113 13.86 0.39 21.64
N THR A 114 14.46 -0.34 22.56
CA THR A 114 14.00 -0.49 23.94
C THR A 114 13.89 0.83 24.74
N GLN A 115 14.50 1.90 24.24
CA GLN A 115 14.38 3.25 24.80
C GLN A 115 13.04 3.92 24.44
N TYR A 116 12.34 3.41 23.41
CA TYR A 116 11.05 3.95 22.93
C TYR A 116 9.90 2.95 23.16
N PHE A 117 10.18 1.65 23.12
CA PHE A 117 9.17 0.59 23.22
C PHE A 117 9.55 -0.44 24.29
N SER A 118 8.70 -0.62 25.27
CA SER A 118 8.79 -1.77 26.18
C SER A 118 8.25 -3.05 25.52
N SER A 119 8.62 -4.22 26.03
CA SER A 119 8.10 -5.50 25.50
C SER A 119 6.58 -5.57 25.52
N ASP A 120 5.95 -5.07 26.58
CA ASP A 120 4.50 -5.07 26.75
C ASP A 120 3.80 -4.13 25.74
N GLU A 121 4.44 -3.02 25.37
CA GLU A 121 3.95 -2.13 24.32
C GLU A 121 4.06 -2.77 22.95
N ILE A 122 5.20 -3.39 22.62
CA ILE A 122 5.40 -4.11 21.35
C ILE A 122 4.32 -5.20 21.17
N ASP A 123 4.02 -5.97 22.22
CA ASP A 123 3.02 -7.03 22.16
C ASP A 123 1.58 -6.48 22.00
N LYS A 124 1.31 -5.26 22.49
CA LYS A 124 0.00 -4.60 22.34
C LYS A 124 -0.17 -3.90 21.00
N MET A 125 0.90 -3.35 20.46
CA MET A 125 0.89 -2.55 19.21
C MET A 125 0.77 -3.42 17.97
N ARG A 126 1.14 -4.70 18.00
CA ARG A 126 1.20 -5.53 16.80
C ARG A 126 0.05 -6.54 16.71
N ASP A 127 -0.43 -6.73 15.50
CA ASP A 127 -1.21 -7.90 15.15
C ASP A 127 -0.30 -9.16 15.14
N SER A 128 -0.77 -10.28 15.68
CA SER A 128 -0.02 -11.54 15.76
C SER A 128 0.40 -12.10 14.39
N ARG A 129 -0.20 -11.62 13.31
CA ARG A 129 0.11 -11.99 11.91
C ARG A 129 1.32 -11.23 11.35
N VAL A 130 1.78 -10.18 12.04
CA VAL A 130 2.86 -9.29 11.59
C VAL A 130 4.06 -9.47 12.51
N LYS A 131 5.25 -9.66 11.95
CA LYS A 131 6.48 -9.76 12.74
C LYS A 131 6.81 -8.45 13.46
N PRO A 132 7.50 -8.49 14.61
CA PRO A 132 7.80 -7.32 15.43
C PRO A 132 8.96 -6.49 14.84
N TYR A 133 8.78 -6.01 13.62
CA TYR A 133 9.69 -5.09 12.95
C TYR A 133 9.10 -3.69 12.87
N LEU A 134 9.95 -2.68 12.92
CA LEU A 134 9.62 -1.33 12.46
C LEU A 134 9.82 -1.23 10.95
N PHE A 135 10.90 -1.86 10.42
CA PHE A 135 11.18 -2.01 9.00
C PHE A 135 11.61 -3.43 8.69
N ASN A 136 11.14 -3.98 7.57
CA ASN A 136 11.51 -5.30 7.08
C ASN A 136 11.77 -5.22 5.57
N LYS A 137 12.90 -5.75 5.11
CA LYS A 137 13.27 -5.77 3.68
C LYS A 137 12.22 -6.45 2.80
N LYS A 138 11.43 -7.37 3.38
CA LYS A 138 10.37 -8.10 2.68
C LYS A 138 9.00 -7.42 2.76
N TRP A 139 8.90 -6.26 3.38
CA TRP A 139 7.75 -5.38 3.28
C TRP A 139 7.94 -4.46 2.07
N ILE A 140 7.07 -4.57 1.10
CA ILE A 140 7.15 -3.84 -0.17
C ILE A 140 6.04 -2.79 -0.20
N PRO A 141 6.37 -1.49 -0.04
CA PRO A 141 5.36 -0.45 -0.15
C PRO A 141 4.77 -0.46 -1.56
N PHE A 142 3.47 -0.25 -1.68
CA PHE A 142 2.81 -0.17 -2.98
C PHE A 142 1.86 1.03 -3.10
N ALA A 143 1.53 1.67 -1.99
CA ALA A 143 0.78 2.90 -1.97
C ALA A 143 1.26 3.79 -0.83
N GLU A 144 1.18 5.11 -1.03
CA GLU A 144 1.67 6.12 -0.10
C GLU A 144 0.60 7.17 0.19
N TYR A 145 0.66 7.72 1.41
CA TYR A 145 -0.14 8.87 1.84
C TYR A 145 0.75 9.84 2.61
N CYS A 146 0.69 11.12 2.23
CA CYS A 146 1.46 12.22 2.85
C CYS A 146 2.98 11.93 2.98
N ASP A 147 3.59 11.27 2.00
CA ASP A 147 5.04 10.94 1.92
C ASP A 147 5.60 10.12 3.10
N SER A 148 4.76 9.72 4.05
CA SER A 148 5.20 9.12 5.31
C SER A 148 4.45 7.87 5.74
N CYS A 149 3.23 7.67 5.27
CA CYS A 149 2.42 6.48 5.55
C CYS A 149 2.38 5.58 4.31
N PHE A 150 2.51 4.27 4.50
CA PHE A 150 2.63 3.32 3.39
C PHE A 150 1.74 2.10 3.58
N LEU A 151 0.95 1.75 2.56
CA LEU A 151 0.43 0.40 2.42
C LEU A 151 1.51 -0.50 1.83
N MET A 152 1.75 -1.63 2.47
CA MET A 152 2.82 -2.54 2.11
C MET A 152 2.33 -3.97 1.93
N PHE A 153 2.85 -4.66 0.92
CA PHE A 153 2.76 -6.12 0.87
C PHE A 153 3.77 -6.73 1.84
N ASP A 154 3.31 -7.54 2.76
CA ASP A 154 4.15 -8.30 3.67
C ASP A 154 4.49 -9.67 3.06
N PHE A 155 5.74 -9.86 2.63
CA PHE A 155 6.25 -11.13 2.12
C PHE A 155 6.99 -11.96 3.19
N ASP A 156 7.00 -11.50 4.44
CA ASP A 156 7.63 -12.17 5.57
C ASP A 156 6.72 -12.15 6.82
N PRO A 157 5.48 -12.64 6.73
CA PRO A 157 4.52 -12.59 7.82
C PRO A 157 4.93 -13.45 9.02
N ASP A 158 4.33 -13.17 10.18
CA ASP A 158 4.44 -13.99 11.37
C ASP A 158 3.44 -15.18 11.35
N ASN A 159 3.41 -15.97 12.41
CA ASN A 159 2.53 -17.11 12.54
C ASN A 159 1.04 -16.71 12.40
N GLY A 160 0.34 -17.41 11.52
CA GLY A 160 -1.05 -17.10 11.20
C GLY A 160 -1.25 -16.03 10.12
N GLY A 161 -0.17 -15.33 9.70
CA GLY A 161 -0.19 -14.42 8.56
C GLY A 161 -0.04 -15.13 7.22
N LYS A 162 -0.24 -14.38 6.13
CA LYS A 162 -0.16 -14.87 4.75
C LYS A 162 0.79 -14.01 3.93
N LYS A 163 1.69 -14.63 3.16
CA LYS A 163 2.57 -13.90 2.23
C LYS A 163 1.74 -13.09 1.23
N GLY A 164 2.05 -11.81 1.12
CA GLY A 164 1.31 -10.86 0.32
C GLY A 164 0.08 -10.28 1.03
N GLN A 165 -0.06 -10.50 2.35
CA GLN A 165 -0.99 -9.74 3.17
C GLN A 165 -0.64 -8.26 3.13
N ILE A 166 -1.61 -7.40 3.42
CA ILE A 166 -1.43 -5.95 3.42
C ILE A 166 -1.32 -5.48 4.86
N ILE A 167 -0.31 -4.67 5.10
CA ILE A 167 -0.07 -3.93 6.33
C ILE A 167 0.06 -2.44 6.00
N CYS A 168 -0.20 -1.59 6.98
CA CYS A 168 0.03 -0.17 6.89
C CYS A 168 1.11 0.26 7.88
N TYR A 169 2.11 0.99 7.40
CA TYR A 169 3.00 1.78 8.24
C TYR A 169 2.42 3.18 8.38
N ILE A 170 2.21 3.61 9.61
CA ILE A 170 1.77 4.95 9.96
C ILE A 170 2.94 5.63 10.67
N HIS A 171 3.27 6.85 10.24
CA HIS A 171 4.29 7.66 10.88
C HIS A 171 3.65 8.62 11.88
N ASP A 172 4.31 8.81 13.02
CA ASP A 172 3.97 9.71 14.12
C ASP A 172 2.57 9.48 14.77
N PRO A 173 2.49 8.50 15.71
CA PRO A 173 3.58 7.60 16.14
C PRO A 173 3.83 6.46 15.15
N ASP A 174 5.08 5.95 15.13
CA ASP A 174 5.43 4.81 14.30
C ASP A 174 4.62 3.58 14.68
N GLU A 175 3.77 3.13 13.77
CA GLU A 175 2.82 2.04 14.00
C GLU A 175 2.76 1.11 12.78
N ILE A 176 2.58 -0.19 13.02
CA ILE A 176 2.32 -1.17 11.95
C ILE A 176 0.96 -1.81 12.19
N VAL A 177 0.04 -1.58 11.30
CA VAL A 177 -1.33 -2.08 11.37
C VAL A 177 -1.56 -3.15 10.31
N TYR A 178 -2.18 -4.28 10.69
CA TYR A 178 -2.67 -5.26 9.72
C TYR A 178 -3.93 -4.72 9.03
N VAL A 179 -3.97 -4.80 7.70
CA VAL A 179 -5.08 -4.27 6.89
C VAL A 179 -5.92 -5.39 6.28
N ALA A 180 -5.33 -6.25 5.45
CA ALA A 180 -6.09 -7.25 4.71
C ALA A 180 -5.24 -8.50 4.38
N LYS A 181 -5.89 -9.63 4.06
CA LYS A 181 -5.21 -10.88 3.67
C LYS A 181 -4.52 -10.80 2.30
N GLY A 182 -4.76 -9.75 1.55
CA GLY A 182 -4.18 -9.48 0.23
C GLY A 182 -5.01 -8.48 -0.56
N ILE A 183 -4.49 -8.13 -1.75
CA ILE A 183 -5.03 -7.05 -2.58
C ILE A 183 -6.52 -7.23 -2.96
N THR A 184 -6.96 -8.46 -3.17
CA THR A 184 -8.36 -8.73 -3.55
C THR A 184 -9.32 -8.36 -2.42
N GLU A 185 -9.04 -8.78 -1.18
CA GLU A 185 -9.84 -8.43 0.02
C GLU A 185 -9.82 -6.92 0.25
N PHE A 186 -8.65 -6.30 0.19
CA PHE A 186 -8.47 -4.86 0.32
C PHE A 186 -9.32 -4.07 -0.67
N ILE A 187 -9.29 -4.43 -1.95
CA ILE A 187 -10.12 -3.77 -2.97
C ILE A 187 -11.62 -4.06 -2.77
N ASP A 188 -11.97 -5.23 -2.22
CA ASP A 188 -13.37 -5.54 -1.91
C ASP A 188 -13.91 -4.69 -0.74
N GLU A 189 -13.09 -4.37 0.23
CA GLU A 189 -13.41 -3.44 1.33
C GLU A 189 -13.68 -2.04 0.77
N ILE A 190 -12.77 -1.48 -0.04
CA ILE A 190 -12.99 -0.20 -0.73
C ILE A 190 -14.29 -0.21 -1.53
N MET A 191 -14.53 -1.28 -2.31
CA MET A 191 -15.76 -1.42 -3.10
C MET A 191 -17.03 -1.44 -2.24
N SER A 192 -16.96 -1.90 -1.00
CA SER A 192 -18.13 -1.91 -0.09
C SER A 192 -18.46 -0.53 0.46
N GLU A 193 -17.50 0.37 0.51
CA GLU A 193 -17.66 1.74 1.00
C GLU A 193 -18.22 2.68 -0.07
N ILE A 194 -17.88 2.43 -1.34
CA ILE A 194 -18.31 3.29 -2.46
C ILE A 194 -19.61 2.84 -3.15
N ASN A 195 -20.24 1.71 -2.74
CA ASN A 195 -21.54 1.24 -3.23
C ASN A 195 -22.64 1.58 -2.23
#